data_efdd105d40ae283dc6674e10525cd72b
#
_entry.id   efdd105d40ae283dc6674e10525cd72b
#
_cell.length_a   1.000
_cell.length_b   1.000
_cell.length_c   1.000
_cell.angle_alpha   90.00
_cell.angle_beta   90.00
_cell.angle_gamma   90.00
#
_symmetry.space_group_name_H-M   'P 1'
#
loop_
_entity.id
_entity.type
_entity.pdbx_description
1 polymer ?
#
loop_
_entity_poly.entity_id
_entity_poly.type
_entity_poly.pdbx_seq_one_letter_code
_entity_poly.pdbx_strand_id
1 'polypeptide(L)'
;MKFKTLIFSLSISFFAGLMYQCQVSKNSRANPSKEVQQLVDYMVGDFSSQAQSVRDSDFYDIRLHIRPIWKNDASNHWLYVEQATAAAEHKPYRQRVYKVEKEASGGVKSIVYTLPDPEKWAGKYKTPEAFDQLKPSELSLREGCTVFLKKQKDGSFIGATQGTDCESTLRGAKYASSIVTVTATELRSWDQGFDEKGAQVWGATKGGYEFVKIK
;
A
#
# COMPACT_ATOMS: atom_id res chain seq x y z
N MET A 1 66.13 74.48 5.55
CA MET A 1 65.17 73.57 6.14
C MET A 1 64.42 72.88 5.00
N LYS A 2 64.70 71.60 4.78
CA LYS A 2 64.13 70.80 3.64
C LYS A 2 63.21 69.79 4.25
N PHE A 3 61.87 69.92 4.02
CA PHE A 3 60.86 68.95 4.39
C PHE A 3 60.91 67.81 3.37
N LYS A 4 61.08 66.56 3.90
CA LYS A 4 60.96 65.32 3.10
C LYS A 4 59.53 64.83 3.28
N THR A 5 58.80 64.77 2.19
CA THR A 5 57.46 64.19 2.12
C THR A 5 57.58 62.66 1.99
N LEU A 6 57.03 61.90 2.96
CA LEU A 6 57.02 60.45 2.94
C LEU A 6 55.68 59.99 2.33
N ILE A 7 55.76 59.31 1.19
CA ILE A 7 54.63 58.73 0.50
C ILE A 7 54.43 57.34 1.04
N PHE A 8 53.29 57.12 1.75
CA PHE A 8 52.90 55.80 2.22
C PHE A 8 52.04 55.09 1.13
N SER A 9 52.61 54.05 0.54
CA SER A 9 51.89 53.22 -0.44
C SER A 9 51.04 52.21 0.29
N LEU A 10 49.70 52.32 0.18
CA LEU A 10 48.74 51.42 0.78
C LEU A 10 48.43 50.29 -0.21
N SER A 11 49.01 49.12 0.00
CA SER A 11 48.75 47.92 -0.80
C SER A 11 47.42 47.31 -0.34
N ILE A 12 46.37 47.42 -1.16
CA ILE A 12 45.08 46.75 -0.93
C ILE A 12 45.20 45.34 -1.49
N SER A 13 45.32 44.37 -0.59
CA SER A 13 45.26 42.93 -0.93
C SER A 13 43.81 42.53 -1.10
N PHE A 14 43.41 42.23 -2.35
CA PHE A 14 42.09 41.74 -2.71
C PHE A 14 42.01 40.24 -2.34
N PHE A 15 41.37 39.92 -1.20
CA PHE A 15 41.12 38.56 -0.79
C PHE A 15 39.86 38.05 -1.54
N ALA A 16 40.08 37.35 -2.65
CA ALA A 16 38.99 36.66 -3.36
C ALA A 16 38.55 35.43 -2.55
N GLY A 17 37.55 35.62 -1.69
CA GLY A 17 36.90 34.52 -0.98
C GLY A 17 36.08 33.67 -1.96
N LEU A 18 36.59 32.45 -2.28
CA LEU A 18 35.79 31.42 -2.94
C LEU A 18 34.64 31.02 -2.03
N MET A 19 33.45 31.55 -2.29
CA MET A 19 32.22 31.04 -1.72
C MET A 19 31.92 29.69 -2.35
N TYR A 20 32.30 28.60 -1.70
CA TYR A 20 31.79 27.27 -1.99
C TYR A 20 30.29 27.27 -1.64
N GLN A 21 29.44 27.48 -2.62
CA GLN A 21 28.01 27.22 -2.49
C GLN A 21 27.82 25.72 -2.42
N CYS A 22 27.63 25.22 -1.20
CA CYS A 22 27.15 23.89 -0.97
C CYS A 22 25.72 23.81 -1.55
N GLN A 23 25.57 23.31 -2.78
CA GLN A 23 24.29 22.96 -3.35
C GLN A 23 23.75 21.79 -2.53
N VAL A 24 22.97 22.10 -1.51
CA VAL A 24 22.11 21.11 -0.85
C VAL A 24 21.13 20.63 -1.92
N SER A 25 21.41 19.46 -2.48
CA SER A 25 20.46 18.74 -3.32
C SER A 25 19.15 18.66 -2.54
N LYS A 26 18.14 19.41 -2.96
CA LYS A 26 16.76 19.25 -2.49
C LYS A 26 16.32 17.87 -2.96
N ASN A 27 16.58 16.85 -2.14
CA ASN A 27 15.82 15.61 -2.23
C ASN A 27 14.36 16.04 -2.19
N SER A 28 13.71 16.00 -3.34
CA SER A 28 12.27 16.22 -3.44
C SER A 28 11.62 15.09 -2.68
N ARG A 29 11.38 15.30 -1.38
CA ARG A 29 10.53 14.39 -0.60
C ARG A 29 9.22 14.34 -1.35
N ALA A 30 8.93 13.19 -1.95
CA ALA A 30 7.66 12.97 -2.63
C ALA A 30 6.55 13.41 -1.69
N ASN A 31 5.58 14.18 -2.22
CA ASN A 31 4.45 14.64 -1.43
C ASN A 31 3.68 13.40 -0.96
N PRO A 32 3.59 13.14 0.36
CA PRO A 32 3.01 11.92 0.89
C PRO A 32 1.55 11.70 0.48
N SER A 33 0.81 12.80 0.24
CA SER A 33 -0.56 12.73 -0.28
C SER A 33 -0.60 12.21 -1.73
N LYS A 34 0.43 12.51 -2.55
CA LYS A 34 0.53 12.00 -3.91
C LYS A 34 0.87 10.50 -3.94
N GLU A 35 1.68 10.00 -3.00
CA GLU A 35 1.97 8.56 -2.91
C GLU A 35 0.74 7.76 -2.48
N VAL A 36 -0.01 8.25 -1.50
CA VAL A 36 -1.27 7.64 -1.08
C VAL A 36 -2.24 7.57 -2.24
N GLN A 37 -2.46 8.68 -2.95
CA GLN A 37 -3.36 8.72 -4.10
C GLN A 37 -2.91 7.77 -5.20
N GLN A 38 -1.62 7.72 -5.52
CA GLN A 38 -1.08 6.81 -6.53
C GLN A 38 -1.30 5.35 -6.15
N LEU A 39 -1.07 4.97 -4.89
CA LEU A 39 -1.34 3.60 -4.44
C LEU A 39 -2.83 3.28 -4.57
N VAL A 40 -3.71 4.19 -4.16
CA VAL A 40 -5.18 4.02 -4.31
C VAL A 40 -5.56 3.84 -5.77
N ASP A 41 -5.03 4.66 -6.69
CA ASP A 41 -5.31 4.58 -8.14
C ASP A 41 -4.86 3.23 -8.72
N TYR A 42 -3.74 2.70 -8.22
CA TYR A 42 -3.24 1.40 -8.63
C TYR A 42 -4.09 0.26 -8.08
N MET A 43 -4.55 0.37 -6.83
CA MET A 43 -5.38 -0.66 -6.19
C MET A 43 -6.80 -0.71 -6.73
N VAL A 44 -7.41 0.43 -7.09
CA VAL A 44 -8.80 0.48 -7.55
C VAL A 44 -8.95 -0.18 -8.92
N GLY A 45 -9.93 -1.07 -9.05
CA GLY A 45 -10.25 -1.76 -10.32
C GLY A 45 -10.79 -3.16 -10.13
N ASP A 46 -10.91 -3.84 -11.26
CA ASP A 46 -11.20 -5.26 -11.36
C ASP A 46 -9.93 -5.99 -11.76
N PHE A 47 -9.69 -7.14 -11.14
CA PHE A 47 -8.49 -7.92 -11.35
C PHE A 47 -8.81 -9.41 -11.47
N SER A 48 -7.95 -10.15 -12.16
CA SER A 48 -8.09 -11.60 -12.35
C SER A 48 -6.74 -12.29 -12.18
N SER A 49 -6.74 -13.45 -11.54
CA SER A 49 -5.59 -14.36 -11.52
C SER A 49 -5.67 -15.46 -12.58
N GLN A 50 -6.56 -15.35 -13.58
CA GLN A 50 -6.78 -16.36 -14.62
C GLN A 50 -5.49 -16.76 -15.35
N ALA A 51 -4.66 -15.78 -15.74
CA ALA A 51 -3.41 -16.08 -16.44
C ALA A 51 -2.47 -16.96 -15.59
N GLN A 52 -2.44 -16.76 -14.27
CA GLN A 52 -1.68 -17.59 -13.35
C GLN A 52 -2.31 -18.99 -13.24
N SER A 53 -3.63 -19.10 -13.07
CA SER A 53 -4.32 -20.39 -12.92
C SER A 53 -4.22 -21.29 -14.16
N VAL A 54 -4.16 -20.70 -15.34
CA VAL A 54 -3.91 -21.44 -16.60
C VAL A 54 -2.47 -21.96 -16.66
N ARG A 55 -1.51 -21.20 -16.15
CA ARG A 55 -0.08 -21.52 -16.17
C ARG A 55 0.31 -22.52 -15.08
N ASP A 56 -0.35 -22.46 -13.91
CA ASP A 56 -0.08 -23.29 -12.74
C ASP A 56 -1.39 -23.67 -12.03
N SER A 57 -1.76 -24.94 -12.08
CA SER A 57 -3.01 -25.47 -11.50
C SER A 57 -3.08 -25.44 -9.96
N ASP A 58 -1.98 -25.09 -9.27
CA ASP A 58 -2.01 -24.87 -7.82
C ASP A 58 -2.69 -23.54 -7.45
N PHE A 59 -2.95 -22.66 -8.43
CA PHE A 59 -3.65 -21.40 -8.27
C PHE A 59 -5.05 -21.46 -8.85
N TYR A 60 -6.02 -20.95 -8.11
CA TYR A 60 -7.39 -20.78 -8.61
C TYR A 60 -7.51 -19.52 -9.48
N ASP A 61 -8.47 -19.53 -10.41
CA ASP A 61 -8.91 -18.30 -11.07
C ASP A 61 -9.77 -17.49 -10.08
N ILE A 62 -9.21 -16.40 -9.56
CA ILE A 62 -9.82 -15.51 -8.59
C ILE A 62 -10.17 -14.18 -9.25
N ARG A 63 -11.35 -13.66 -8.93
CA ARG A 63 -11.75 -12.27 -9.20
C ARG A 63 -11.52 -11.44 -7.94
N LEU A 64 -10.86 -10.30 -8.11
CA LEU A 64 -10.63 -9.33 -7.07
C LEU A 64 -11.21 -8.00 -7.52
N HIS A 65 -12.16 -7.48 -6.73
CA HIS A 65 -12.80 -6.21 -6.98
C HIS A 65 -12.43 -5.22 -5.88
N ILE A 66 -11.93 -4.03 -6.26
CA ILE A 66 -11.59 -2.98 -5.31
C ILE A 66 -12.26 -1.68 -5.75
N ARG A 67 -13.07 -1.10 -4.86
CA ARG A 67 -13.83 0.12 -5.12
C ARG A 67 -13.66 1.14 -4.00
N PRO A 68 -13.48 2.42 -4.34
CA PRO A 68 -13.52 3.48 -3.34
C PRO A 68 -14.95 3.60 -2.79
N ILE A 69 -15.05 3.68 -1.47
CA ILE A 69 -16.29 3.92 -0.73
C ILE A 69 -16.13 5.20 0.10
N TRP A 70 -17.24 5.78 0.56
CA TRP A 70 -17.23 7.03 1.36
C TRP A 70 -16.40 8.15 0.73
N LYS A 71 -16.61 8.38 -0.57
CA LYS A 71 -15.84 9.35 -1.38
C LYS A 71 -15.91 10.79 -0.87
N ASN A 72 -16.89 11.09 -0.03
CA ASN A 72 -17.05 12.42 0.61
C ASN A 72 -16.12 12.61 1.82
N ASP A 73 -15.45 11.56 2.31
CA ASP A 73 -14.40 11.68 3.30
C ASP A 73 -13.07 12.07 2.64
N ALA A 74 -12.89 13.40 2.47
CA ALA A 74 -11.68 13.94 1.85
C ALA A 74 -10.38 13.67 2.63
N SER A 75 -10.50 13.22 3.88
CA SER A 75 -9.35 13.01 4.78
C SER A 75 -8.82 11.59 4.72
N ASN A 76 -9.59 10.64 4.19
CA ASN A 76 -9.26 9.22 4.21
C ASN A 76 -9.61 8.55 2.89
N HIS A 77 -8.80 7.55 2.53
CA HIS A 77 -9.06 6.70 1.37
C HIS A 77 -9.55 5.34 1.84
N TRP A 78 -10.85 5.11 1.71
CA TRP A 78 -11.50 3.87 2.07
C TRP A 78 -11.81 3.04 0.83
N LEU A 79 -11.44 1.76 0.84
CA LEU A 79 -11.63 0.84 -0.27
C LEU A 79 -12.37 -0.40 0.20
N TYR A 80 -13.48 -0.71 -0.46
CA TYR A 80 -14.09 -2.04 -0.34
C TYR A 80 -13.33 -3.03 -1.22
N VAL A 81 -13.05 -4.20 -0.67
CA VAL A 81 -12.30 -5.27 -1.32
C VAL A 81 -13.08 -6.57 -1.24
N GLU A 82 -13.33 -7.19 -2.39
CA GLU A 82 -14.05 -8.44 -2.50
C GLU A 82 -13.26 -9.45 -3.34
N GLN A 83 -13.16 -10.68 -2.85
CA GLN A 83 -12.51 -11.77 -3.56
C GLN A 83 -13.45 -12.97 -3.65
N ALA A 84 -13.55 -13.53 -4.85
CA ALA A 84 -14.31 -14.74 -5.15
C ALA A 84 -13.58 -15.60 -6.19
N THR A 85 -13.85 -16.91 -6.20
CA THR A 85 -13.47 -17.72 -7.36
C THR A 85 -14.29 -17.29 -8.57
N ALA A 86 -13.71 -17.28 -9.76
CA ALA A 86 -14.43 -16.91 -10.99
C ALA A 86 -15.67 -17.78 -11.24
N ALA A 87 -15.63 -19.05 -10.85
CA ALA A 87 -16.76 -19.98 -10.95
C ALA A 87 -17.91 -19.68 -9.98
N ALA A 88 -17.65 -18.92 -8.90
CA ALA A 88 -18.63 -18.61 -7.86
C ALA A 88 -18.52 -17.15 -7.39
N GLU A 89 -18.45 -16.23 -8.34
CA GLU A 89 -18.27 -14.78 -8.08
C GLU A 89 -19.39 -14.19 -7.23
N HIS A 90 -20.59 -14.80 -7.27
CA HIS A 90 -21.72 -14.41 -6.43
C HIS A 90 -21.60 -14.85 -4.95
N LYS A 91 -20.59 -15.66 -4.61
CA LYS A 91 -20.28 -16.14 -3.27
C LYS A 91 -18.85 -15.81 -2.88
N PRO A 92 -18.53 -14.53 -2.61
CA PRO A 92 -17.19 -14.13 -2.24
C PRO A 92 -16.77 -14.81 -0.93
N TYR A 93 -15.55 -15.32 -0.89
CA TYR A 93 -14.97 -15.93 0.31
C TYR A 93 -14.28 -14.91 1.21
N ARG A 94 -14.03 -13.70 0.70
CA ARG A 94 -13.39 -12.61 1.45
C ARG A 94 -13.98 -11.26 1.06
N GLN A 95 -14.43 -10.53 2.08
CA GLN A 95 -14.80 -9.12 1.98
C GLN A 95 -14.07 -8.36 3.08
N ARG A 96 -13.48 -7.22 2.73
CA ARG A 96 -12.73 -6.35 3.64
C ARG A 96 -12.97 -4.89 3.28
N VAL A 97 -12.70 -4.03 4.25
CA VAL A 97 -12.51 -2.61 3.99
C VAL A 97 -11.07 -2.26 4.32
N TYR A 98 -10.41 -1.58 3.39
CA TYR A 98 -9.06 -1.06 3.61
C TYR A 98 -9.12 0.45 3.77
N LYS A 99 -8.37 0.96 4.75
CA LYS A 99 -8.08 2.39 4.88
C LYS A 99 -6.63 2.61 4.46
N VAL A 100 -6.44 3.40 3.41
CA VAL A 100 -5.10 3.71 2.90
C VAL A 100 -4.70 5.10 3.36
N GLU A 101 -3.60 5.20 4.10
CA GLU A 101 -3.13 6.47 4.64
C GLU A 101 -1.60 6.53 4.71
N LYS A 102 -1.08 7.74 4.92
CA LYS A 102 0.35 7.95 5.09
C LYS A 102 0.85 7.25 6.36
N GLU A 103 2.01 6.59 6.26
CA GLU A 103 2.71 6.10 7.43
C GLU A 103 3.62 7.18 8.03
N ALA A 104 3.58 7.35 9.35
CA ALA A 104 4.34 8.39 10.03
C ALA A 104 5.86 8.26 9.84
N SER A 105 6.36 7.03 9.78
CA SER A 105 7.78 6.72 9.54
C SER A 105 8.21 6.84 8.07
N GLY A 106 7.25 7.14 7.18
CA GLY A 106 7.45 7.24 5.73
C GLY A 106 6.85 6.07 4.98
N GLY A 107 6.34 6.34 3.77
CA GLY A 107 5.59 5.40 2.96
C GLY A 107 4.09 5.46 3.20
N VAL A 108 3.40 4.38 2.89
CA VAL A 108 1.93 4.26 2.95
C VAL A 108 1.56 2.99 3.71
N LYS A 109 0.48 3.02 4.48
CA LYS A 109 -0.08 1.83 5.11
C LYS A 109 -1.51 1.58 4.62
N SER A 110 -1.83 0.30 4.47
CA SER A 110 -3.17 -0.21 4.20
C SER A 110 -3.66 -0.94 5.44
N ILE A 111 -4.57 -0.31 6.17
CA ILE A 111 -5.15 -0.83 7.40
C ILE A 111 -6.36 -1.68 7.03
N VAL A 112 -6.47 -2.87 7.62
CA VAL A 112 -7.48 -3.87 7.26
C VAL A 112 -8.59 -3.90 8.29
N TYR A 113 -9.82 -3.85 7.82
CA TYR A 113 -11.04 -3.97 8.63
C TYR A 113 -11.94 -5.09 8.12
N THR A 114 -12.72 -5.68 9.02
CA THR A 114 -13.85 -6.54 8.68
C THR A 114 -15.15 -5.75 8.73
N LEU A 115 -16.12 -6.20 7.92
CA LEU A 115 -17.47 -5.66 7.89
C LEU A 115 -18.37 -6.43 8.87
N PRO A 116 -19.37 -5.79 9.47
CA PRO A 116 -20.48 -6.50 10.07
C PRO A 116 -21.26 -7.22 8.97
N ASP A 117 -21.74 -8.43 9.26
CA ASP A 117 -22.56 -9.24 8.33
C ASP A 117 -22.00 -9.24 6.88
N PRO A 118 -20.80 -9.75 6.63
CA PRO A 118 -20.12 -9.57 5.35
C PRO A 118 -20.96 -10.07 4.16
N GLU A 119 -21.82 -11.06 4.35
CA GLU A 119 -22.70 -11.59 3.31
C GLU A 119 -23.66 -10.55 2.72
N LYS A 120 -24.10 -9.57 3.52
CA LYS A 120 -24.96 -8.46 3.07
C LYS A 120 -24.26 -7.56 2.05
N TRP A 121 -22.94 -7.57 2.05
CA TRP A 121 -22.09 -6.71 1.21
C TRP A 121 -21.58 -7.43 -0.05
N ALA A 122 -21.90 -8.72 -0.21
CA ALA A 122 -21.52 -9.49 -1.39
C ALA A 122 -22.04 -8.83 -2.67
N GLY A 123 -21.14 -8.63 -3.66
CA GLY A 123 -21.44 -7.99 -4.94
C GLY A 123 -21.63 -6.47 -4.89
N LYS A 124 -21.51 -5.82 -3.71
CA LYS A 124 -21.70 -4.37 -3.56
C LYS A 124 -20.57 -3.55 -4.19
N TYR A 125 -19.50 -4.16 -4.68
CA TYR A 125 -18.54 -3.48 -5.54
C TYR A 125 -19.17 -2.91 -6.83
N LYS A 126 -20.34 -3.43 -7.26
CA LYS A 126 -21.13 -2.92 -8.39
C LYS A 126 -21.91 -1.64 -8.05
N THR A 127 -22.22 -1.45 -6.76
CA THR A 127 -22.99 -0.32 -6.24
C THR A 127 -22.32 0.21 -4.96
N PRO A 128 -21.12 0.81 -5.06
CA PRO A 128 -20.34 1.22 -3.88
C PRO A 128 -21.05 2.27 -3.02
N GLU A 129 -22.04 2.99 -3.55
CA GLU A 129 -22.89 3.93 -2.80
C GLU A 129 -23.70 3.23 -1.70
N ALA A 130 -23.90 1.91 -1.79
CA ALA A 130 -24.57 1.14 -0.72
C ALA A 130 -23.82 1.24 0.61
N PHE A 131 -22.50 1.49 0.58
CA PHE A 131 -21.69 1.67 1.79
C PHE A 131 -21.96 2.98 2.52
N ASP A 132 -22.68 3.95 1.93
CA ASP A 132 -23.11 5.17 2.62
C ASP A 132 -24.07 4.89 3.78
N GLN A 133 -24.68 3.68 3.83
CA GLN A 133 -25.51 3.21 4.94
C GLN A 133 -24.68 2.64 6.12
N LEU A 134 -23.38 2.40 5.94
CA LEU A 134 -22.45 1.90 6.94
C LEU A 134 -21.52 3.03 7.39
N LYS A 135 -21.26 3.09 8.69
CA LYS A 135 -20.29 4.07 9.24
C LYS A 135 -18.93 3.41 9.46
N PRO A 136 -17.82 4.13 9.28
CA PRO A 136 -16.49 3.60 9.60
C PRO A 136 -16.34 3.05 11.03
N SER A 137 -17.10 3.61 11.99
CA SER A 137 -17.12 3.15 13.40
C SER A 137 -17.77 1.79 13.61
N GLU A 138 -18.48 1.27 12.62
CA GLU A 138 -19.12 -0.07 12.68
C GLU A 138 -18.16 -1.17 12.16
N LEU A 139 -17.03 -0.78 11.59
CA LEU A 139 -15.99 -1.71 11.16
C LEU A 139 -15.18 -2.23 12.35
N SER A 140 -14.75 -3.48 12.29
CA SER A 140 -13.83 -4.06 13.26
C SER A 140 -12.41 -4.06 12.69
N LEU A 141 -11.47 -3.40 13.40
CA LEU A 141 -10.06 -3.39 13.02
C LEU A 141 -9.49 -4.82 13.10
N ARG A 142 -8.74 -5.21 12.10
CA ARG A 142 -7.90 -6.41 12.12
C ARG A 142 -6.53 -6.04 12.67
N GLU A 143 -6.39 -6.13 13.99
CA GLU A 143 -5.12 -5.81 14.67
C GLU A 143 -3.96 -6.59 14.06
N GLY A 144 -2.80 -5.97 13.96
CA GLY A 144 -1.58 -6.57 13.39
C GLY A 144 -1.60 -6.86 11.88
N CYS A 145 -2.76 -6.74 11.20
CA CYS A 145 -2.90 -7.08 9.78
C CYS A 145 -2.64 -5.90 8.83
N THR A 146 -2.18 -4.76 9.33
CA THR A 146 -1.82 -3.61 8.51
C THR A 146 -0.64 -3.94 7.61
N VAL A 147 -0.76 -3.65 6.32
CA VAL A 147 0.32 -3.78 5.33
C VAL A 147 1.03 -2.43 5.20
N PHE A 148 2.34 -2.42 5.42
CA PHE A 148 3.20 -1.24 5.32
C PHE A 148 3.94 -1.26 3.99
N LEU A 149 3.64 -0.29 3.11
CA LEU A 149 4.14 -0.26 1.74
C LEU A 149 5.12 0.91 1.54
N LYS A 150 6.15 0.66 0.72
CA LYS A 150 7.10 1.67 0.27
C LYS A 150 7.12 1.74 -1.24
N LYS A 151 7.07 2.96 -1.77
CA LYS A 151 7.22 3.20 -3.19
C LYS A 151 8.66 2.91 -3.63
N GLN A 152 8.80 2.19 -4.73
CA GLN A 152 10.06 1.83 -5.34
C GLN A 152 10.45 2.83 -6.44
N LYS A 153 11.68 2.73 -6.94
CA LYS A 153 12.20 3.61 -8.01
C LYS A 153 11.45 3.43 -9.35
N ASP A 154 10.95 2.25 -9.61
CA ASP A 154 10.14 1.92 -10.79
C ASP A 154 8.67 2.36 -10.68
N GLY A 155 8.30 2.96 -9.55
CA GLY A 155 6.95 3.43 -9.26
C GLY A 155 6.03 2.38 -8.65
N SER A 156 6.44 1.13 -8.51
CA SER A 156 5.69 0.09 -7.77
C SER A 156 5.67 0.38 -6.28
N PHE A 157 4.74 -0.27 -5.57
CA PHE A 157 4.69 -0.29 -4.10
C PHE A 157 4.91 -1.72 -3.63
N ILE A 158 5.84 -1.91 -2.69
CA ILE A 158 6.12 -3.21 -2.09
C ILE A 158 5.97 -3.07 -0.57
N GLY A 159 5.31 -4.04 0.05
CA GLY A 159 5.11 -4.04 1.48
C GLY A 159 4.67 -5.37 2.05
N ALA A 160 4.56 -5.40 3.37
CA ALA A 160 4.13 -6.59 4.11
C ALA A 160 3.47 -6.19 5.44
N THR A 161 2.78 -7.14 6.06
CA THR A 161 2.47 -7.10 7.49
C THR A 161 3.76 -7.17 8.30
N GLN A 162 3.72 -6.73 9.55
CA GLN A 162 4.89 -6.76 10.45
C GLN A 162 4.64 -7.75 11.58
N GLY A 163 5.72 -8.48 11.96
CA GLY A 163 5.65 -9.41 13.07
C GLY A 163 4.67 -10.57 12.88
N THR A 164 4.11 -11.03 13.98
CA THR A 164 3.19 -12.17 14.08
C THR A 164 1.83 -11.78 14.68
N ASP A 165 1.53 -10.47 14.71
CA ASP A 165 0.36 -9.94 15.43
C ASP A 165 -0.94 -10.01 14.62
N CYS A 166 -0.88 -10.33 13.32
CA CYS A 166 -2.08 -10.55 12.52
C CYS A 166 -2.69 -11.92 12.85
N GLU A 167 -3.57 -11.96 13.83
CA GLU A 167 -4.20 -13.21 14.27
C GLU A 167 -4.93 -13.95 13.15
N SER A 168 -4.78 -15.27 13.13
CA SER A 168 -5.50 -16.17 12.25
C SER A 168 -5.75 -17.50 12.94
N THR A 169 -7.00 -17.96 12.87
CA THR A 169 -7.39 -19.28 13.38
C THR A 169 -7.67 -20.29 12.25
N LEU A 170 -7.55 -19.83 11.00
CA LEU A 170 -7.84 -20.67 9.83
C LEU A 170 -6.88 -21.84 9.76
N ARG A 171 -7.44 -23.06 9.68
CA ARG A 171 -6.68 -24.32 9.55
C ARG A 171 -5.60 -24.52 10.63
N GLY A 172 -5.82 -23.99 11.83
CA GLY A 172 -4.88 -24.13 12.94
C GLY A 172 -3.76 -23.10 12.96
N ALA A 173 -3.81 -22.08 12.10
CA ALA A 173 -2.87 -20.97 12.18
C ALA A 173 -3.01 -20.22 13.50
N LYS A 174 -1.93 -19.58 13.93
CA LYS A 174 -1.89 -18.61 15.02
C LYS A 174 -1.79 -17.19 14.48
N TYR A 175 -1.06 -17.01 13.41
CA TYR A 175 -0.93 -15.71 12.76
C TYR A 175 -0.91 -15.85 11.24
N ALA A 176 -1.17 -14.75 10.59
CA ALA A 176 -1.05 -14.59 9.14
C ALA A 176 0.05 -13.60 8.79
N SER A 177 0.60 -13.75 7.60
CA SER A 177 1.51 -12.80 6.98
C SER A 177 1.01 -12.49 5.58
N SER A 178 1.17 -11.25 5.13
CA SER A 178 0.86 -10.82 3.77
C SER A 178 2.05 -10.07 3.19
N ILE A 179 2.50 -10.46 2.00
CA ILE A 179 3.48 -9.72 1.20
C ILE A 179 2.76 -9.22 -0.04
N VAL A 180 2.84 -7.91 -0.29
CA VAL A 180 2.06 -7.26 -1.35
C VAL A 180 2.98 -6.45 -2.26
N THR A 181 2.75 -6.57 -3.58
CA THR A 181 3.32 -5.69 -4.59
C THR A 181 2.19 -5.10 -5.41
N VAL A 182 2.19 -3.78 -5.60
CA VAL A 182 1.17 -3.06 -6.37
C VAL A 182 1.82 -2.23 -7.46
N THR A 183 1.38 -2.41 -8.68
CA THR A 183 1.77 -1.62 -9.87
C THR A 183 0.53 -0.99 -10.51
N ALA A 184 0.69 -0.23 -11.57
CA ALA A 184 -0.44 0.33 -12.33
C ALA A 184 -1.36 -0.74 -12.94
N THR A 185 -0.83 -1.93 -13.21
CA THR A 185 -1.51 -2.99 -13.99
C THR A 185 -1.66 -4.31 -13.25
N GLU A 186 -1.02 -4.47 -12.08
CA GLU A 186 -0.98 -5.73 -11.37
C GLU A 186 -0.93 -5.52 -9.86
N LEU A 187 -1.63 -6.37 -9.12
CA LEU A 187 -1.52 -6.53 -7.69
C LEU A 187 -1.10 -7.96 -7.39
N ARG A 188 0.00 -8.14 -6.68
CA ARG A 188 0.42 -9.46 -6.16
C ARG A 188 0.17 -9.49 -4.67
N SER A 189 -0.41 -10.57 -4.17
CA SER A 189 -0.63 -10.79 -2.74
C SER A 189 -0.27 -12.21 -2.36
N TRP A 190 0.66 -12.33 -1.44
CA TRP A 190 1.05 -13.62 -0.86
C TRP A 190 0.62 -13.67 0.59
N ASP A 191 -0.57 -14.23 0.81
CA ASP A 191 -1.15 -14.42 2.12
C ASP A 191 -0.83 -15.84 2.61
N GLN A 192 -0.26 -15.95 3.79
CA GLN A 192 0.16 -17.21 4.41
C GLN A 192 -0.28 -17.24 5.86
N GLY A 193 -0.63 -18.42 6.37
CA GLY A 193 -0.90 -18.65 7.79
C GLY A 193 0.08 -19.62 8.38
N PHE A 194 0.50 -19.34 9.60
CA PHE A 194 1.52 -20.08 10.33
C PHE A 194 0.99 -20.52 11.69
N ASP A 195 1.40 -21.73 12.12
CA ASP A 195 1.11 -22.24 13.45
C ASP A 195 2.05 -21.63 14.51
N GLU A 196 1.93 -22.10 15.75
CA GLU A 196 2.77 -21.68 16.88
C GLU A 196 4.27 -21.98 16.68
N LYS A 197 4.58 -22.97 15.83
CA LYS A 197 5.97 -23.37 15.54
C LYS A 197 6.53 -22.64 14.32
N GLY A 198 5.74 -21.76 13.69
CA GLY A 198 6.12 -21.08 12.47
C GLY A 198 6.03 -21.93 11.20
N ALA A 199 5.36 -23.10 11.26
CA ALA A 199 5.09 -23.89 10.07
C ALA A 199 3.90 -23.32 9.31
N GLN A 200 4.00 -23.19 7.98
CA GLN A 200 2.91 -22.73 7.14
C GLN A 200 1.80 -23.79 7.10
N VAL A 201 0.58 -23.41 7.47
CA VAL A 201 -0.60 -24.30 7.51
C VAL A 201 -1.66 -23.94 6.46
N TRP A 202 -1.60 -22.74 5.87
CA TRP A 202 -2.40 -22.34 4.71
C TRP A 202 -1.69 -21.28 3.86
N GLY A 203 -2.24 -21.04 2.67
CA GLY A 203 -1.68 -20.14 1.67
C GLY A 203 -0.90 -20.90 0.60
N ALA A 204 -0.67 -20.25 -0.55
CA ALA A 204 0.12 -20.84 -1.62
C ALA A 204 1.59 -20.98 -1.19
N THR A 205 2.23 -22.10 -1.55
CA THR A 205 3.62 -22.39 -1.18
C THR A 205 4.63 -21.95 -2.24
N LYS A 206 4.20 -21.79 -3.48
CA LYS A 206 5.05 -21.41 -4.62
C LYS A 206 5.20 -19.89 -4.79
N GLY A 207 4.39 -19.07 -4.09
CA GLY A 207 4.37 -17.63 -4.21
C GLY A 207 2.95 -17.05 -4.06
N GLY A 208 2.82 -15.74 -4.20
CA GLY A 208 1.55 -15.04 -4.11
C GLY A 208 0.69 -15.16 -5.37
N TYR A 209 -0.58 -14.82 -5.22
CA TYR A 209 -1.47 -14.63 -6.36
C TYR A 209 -1.07 -13.41 -7.17
N GLU A 210 -1.14 -13.55 -8.50
CA GLU A 210 -0.89 -12.50 -9.49
C GLU A 210 -2.23 -12.03 -10.05
N PHE A 211 -2.68 -10.86 -9.61
CA PHE A 211 -3.93 -10.25 -10.03
C PHE A 211 -3.66 -9.21 -11.11
N VAL A 212 -3.90 -9.56 -12.36
CA VAL A 212 -3.77 -8.64 -13.49
C VAL A 212 -5.03 -7.79 -13.59
N LYS A 213 -4.87 -6.46 -13.73
CA LYS A 213 -6.00 -5.52 -13.85
C LYS A 213 -6.74 -5.78 -15.17
N ILE A 214 -8.06 -5.98 -15.07
CA ILE A 214 -8.97 -6.13 -16.20
C ILE A 214 -9.37 -4.72 -16.65
N LYS A 215 -9.36 -4.51 -17.96
CA LYS A 215 -9.79 -3.24 -18.58
C LYS A 215 -11.30 -3.18 -18.69
#